data_5c00474b320dbbdf79e9e71708cee65c
#
_entry.id   5c00474b320dbbdf79e9e71708cee65c
#
_cell.length_a   1.000
_cell.length_b   1.000
_cell.length_c   1.000
_cell.angle_alpha   90.00
_cell.angle_beta   90.00
_cell.angle_gamma   90.00
#
_symmetry.space_group_name_H-M   'P 1'
#
loop_
_entity.id
_entity.type
_entity.pdbx_description
1 polymer ?
#
loop_
_entity_poly.entity_id
_entity_poly.type
_entity_poly.pdbx_seq_one_letter_code
_entity_poly.pdbx_strand_id
1 'polypeptide(L)'
;EPVAGSAGVIVPPVGYLQRLRELCTKHGILLIFDEVITGFGRLGENFAAQRFDVVPDMICCAKGITSGMIPMGAVLIREDIYDAFMQGPEQAVELTHGYTYSGHPIAAAAALATLDVYEEEGLFANARALEPHFEARIHALRDKAPLTDIRNIGLMGALDLEPDPAGPGLRAIGVFERAWEAGGVVRMTGDTIALCPPLITKPDELDAMFDGLERALAGI
;
A
#
# COMPACT_ATOMS: atom_id res chain seq x y z
N GLU A 1 9.37 2.19 2.40
CA GLU A 1 7.97 2.41 2.00
C GLU A 1 7.60 3.88 2.22
N PRO A 2 6.96 4.56 1.24
CA PRO A 2 6.41 5.91 1.47
C PRO A 2 5.34 5.96 2.56
N VAL A 3 4.55 4.89 2.66
CA VAL A 3 3.68 4.57 3.80
C VAL A 3 3.99 3.14 4.19
N ALA A 4 4.39 2.89 5.42
CA ALA A 4 4.73 1.55 5.86
C ALA A 4 3.46 0.72 6.09
N GLY A 5 3.00 0.06 5.02
CA GLY A 5 1.72 -0.64 4.99
C GLY A 5 1.70 -1.85 5.91
N SER A 6 2.69 -2.74 5.79
CA SER A 6 2.78 -3.99 6.56
C SER A 6 3.00 -3.77 8.05
N ALA A 7 3.63 -2.66 8.42
CA ALA A 7 3.89 -2.28 9.81
C ALA A 7 2.66 -1.67 10.53
N GLY A 8 1.52 -1.54 9.82
CA GLY A 8 0.29 -1.00 10.40
C GLY A 8 -0.11 0.35 9.80
N VAL A 9 0.15 0.57 8.51
CA VAL A 9 -0.21 1.81 7.80
C VAL A 9 0.40 3.04 8.48
N ILE A 10 1.71 3.02 8.69
CA ILE A 10 2.42 4.15 9.29
C ILE A 10 2.58 5.26 8.25
N VAL A 11 1.79 6.31 8.40
CA VAL A 11 1.81 7.48 7.52
C VAL A 11 2.97 8.40 7.95
N PRO A 12 3.86 8.81 7.03
CA PRO A 12 4.98 9.69 7.39
C PRO A 12 4.48 11.09 7.78
N PRO A 13 5.18 11.79 8.69
CA PRO A 13 4.90 13.19 8.96
C PRO A 13 5.00 14.07 7.71
N VAL A 14 4.23 15.14 7.68
CA VAL A 14 4.27 16.12 6.57
C VAL A 14 5.69 16.66 6.38
N GLY A 15 6.19 16.61 5.14
CA GLY A 15 7.54 17.07 4.79
C GLY A 15 8.65 16.03 5.00
N TYR A 16 8.36 14.88 5.59
CA TYR A 16 9.39 13.84 5.85
C TYR A 16 10.02 13.32 4.55
N LEU A 17 9.21 12.91 3.57
CA LEU A 17 9.70 12.36 2.31
C LEU A 17 10.42 13.41 1.45
N GLN A 18 9.93 14.65 1.45
CA GLN A 18 10.59 15.79 0.80
C GLN A 18 11.97 16.04 1.43
N ARG A 19 12.03 16.05 2.77
CA ARG A 19 13.28 16.22 3.48
C ARG A 19 14.26 15.08 3.22
N LEU A 20 13.75 13.85 3.14
CA LEU A 20 14.56 12.68 2.78
C LEU A 20 15.16 12.83 1.38
N ARG A 21 14.35 13.26 0.38
CA ARG A 21 14.83 13.53 -0.98
C ARG A 21 15.92 14.61 -1.00
N GLU A 22 15.72 15.72 -0.29
CA GLU A 22 16.73 16.77 -0.19
C GLU A 22 18.07 16.25 0.36
N LEU A 23 18.01 15.46 1.43
CA LEU A 23 19.20 14.88 2.06
C LEU A 23 19.90 13.89 1.12
N CYS A 24 19.14 13.02 0.46
CA CYS A 24 19.70 12.08 -0.52
C CYS A 24 20.38 12.83 -1.67
N THR A 25 19.75 13.86 -2.20
CA THR A 25 20.33 14.70 -3.25
C THR A 25 21.60 15.41 -2.78
N LYS A 26 21.56 16.01 -1.58
CA LYS A 26 22.70 16.72 -1.01
C LYS A 26 23.93 15.83 -0.82
N HIS A 27 23.72 14.58 -0.49
CA HIS A 27 24.81 13.64 -0.16
C HIS A 27 25.12 12.63 -1.27
N GLY A 28 24.51 12.76 -2.46
CA GLY A 28 24.72 11.82 -3.57
C GLY A 28 24.23 10.40 -3.27
N ILE A 29 23.16 10.27 -2.49
CA ILE A 29 22.55 8.99 -2.10
C ILE A 29 21.36 8.74 -2.99
N LEU A 30 21.24 7.52 -3.55
CA LEU A 30 20.07 7.12 -4.32
C LEU A 30 18.88 6.88 -3.37
N LEU A 31 17.73 7.44 -3.70
CA LEU A 31 16.47 7.24 -2.98
C LEU A 31 15.64 6.18 -3.69
N ILE A 32 15.30 5.13 -2.99
CA ILE A 32 14.47 4.03 -3.50
C ILE A 32 13.14 4.05 -2.74
N PHE A 33 12.02 4.11 -3.48
CA PHE A 33 10.70 3.92 -2.90
C PHE A 33 10.26 2.46 -3.08
N ASP A 34 9.95 1.81 -1.96
CA ASP A 34 9.23 0.53 -1.99
C ASP A 34 7.72 0.84 -2.08
N GLU A 35 7.21 0.72 -3.31
CA GLU A 35 5.79 0.95 -3.62
C GLU A 35 5.03 -0.37 -3.89
N VAL A 36 5.52 -1.45 -3.34
CA VAL A 36 4.87 -2.77 -3.45
C VAL A 36 3.44 -2.75 -2.92
N ILE A 37 3.16 -1.91 -1.90
CA ILE A 37 1.81 -1.73 -1.34
C ILE A 37 1.16 -0.44 -1.83
N THR A 38 1.90 0.65 -1.88
CA THR A 38 1.37 1.99 -2.15
C THR A 38 1.12 2.29 -3.62
N GLY A 39 1.77 1.57 -4.53
CA GLY A 39 1.60 1.72 -5.96
C GLY A 39 0.25 1.24 -6.49
N PHE A 40 0.00 1.54 -7.75
CA PHE A 40 -1.19 1.14 -8.50
C PHE A 40 -2.50 1.58 -7.87
N GLY A 41 -2.64 2.87 -7.58
CA GLY A 41 -3.90 3.48 -7.20
C GLY A 41 -4.24 3.44 -5.71
N ARG A 42 -3.44 2.76 -4.87
CA ARG A 42 -3.75 2.58 -3.44
C ARG A 42 -3.95 3.89 -2.69
N LEU A 43 -3.22 4.94 -3.05
CA LEU A 43 -3.34 6.29 -2.50
C LEU A 43 -4.07 7.27 -3.43
N GLY A 44 -4.81 6.76 -4.42
CA GLY A 44 -5.53 7.57 -5.39
C GLY A 44 -4.67 8.11 -6.54
N GLU A 45 -3.38 7.80 -6.57
CA GLU A 45 -2.41 8.13 -7.62
C GLU A 45 -1.77 6.86 -8.17
N ASN A 46 -1.10 6.93 -9.33
CA ASN A 46 -0.42 5.75 -9.87
C ASN A 46 0.61 5.19 -8.87
N PHE A 47 1.36 6.10 -8.24
CA PHE A 47 2.35 5.79 -7.21
C PHE A 47 2.29 6.81 -6.06
N ALA A 48 2.69 6.40 -4.85
CA ALA A 48 2.83 7.30 -3.72
C ALA A 48 3.82 8.44 -3.99
N ALA A 49 4.82 8.22 -4.83
CA ALA A 49 5.72 9.24 -5.33
C ALA A 49 4.97 10.49 -5.83
N GLN A 50 3.88 10.29 -6.58
CA GLN A 50 3.01 11.37 -7.07
C GLN A 50 2.17 11.99 -5.94
N ARG A 51 1.61 11.15 -5.07
CA ARG A 51 0.80 11.62 -3.92
C ARG A 51 1.58 12.55 -2.99
N PHE A 52 2.88 12.29 -2.81
CA PHE A 52 3.75 13.06 -1.93
C PHE A 52 4.60 14.11 -2.67
N ASP A 53 4.46 14.22 -3.99
CA ASP A 53 5.27 15.11 -4.82
C ASP A 53 6.79 14.93 -4.60
N VAL A 54 7.23 13.67 -4.59
CA VAL A 54 8.64 13.30 -4.41
C VAL A 54 9.04 12.32 -5.52
N VAL A 55 10.08 12.66 -6.28
CA VAL A 55 10.61 11.78 -7.32
C VAL A 55 11.80 10.99 -6.75
N PRO A 56 11.65 9.68 -6.53
CA PRO A 56 12.75 8.82 -6.13
C PRO A 56 13.64 8.49 -7.35
N ASP A 57 14.82 7.93 -7.09
CA ASP A 57 15.71 7.45 -8.15
C ASP A 57 15.28 6.08 -8.66
N MET A 58 14.62 5.29 -7.83
CA MET A 58 14.06 3.97 -8.17
C MET A 58 12.74 3.74 -7.46
N ILE A 59 11.87 2.93 -8.10
CA ILE A 59 10.61 2.44 -7.51
C ILE A 59 10.60 0.92 -7.62
N CYS A 60 10.43 0.24 -6.48
CA CYS A 60 10.12 -1.18 -6.45
C CYS A 60 8.60 -1.34 -6.41
N CYS A 61 8.03 -2.17 -7.27
CA CYS A 61 6.60 -2.43 -7.31
C CYS A 61 6.28 -3.91 -7.54
N ALA A 62 5.13 -4.33 -7.05
CA ALA A 62 4.60 -5.68 -7.18
C ALA A 62 3.07 -5.65 -6.94
N LYS A 63 2.49 -6.73 -6.49
CA LYS A 63 1.05 -6.87 -6.08
C LYS A 63 0.08 -6.26 -7.10
N GLY A 64 -0.14 -4.94 -7.03
CA GLY A 64 -1.02 -4.21 -7.93
C GLY A 64 -0.63 -4.32 -9.40
N ILE A 65 0.63 -4.57 -9.74
CA ILE A 65 1.07 -4.71 -11.14
C ILE A 65 0.31 -5.80 -11.91
N THR A 66 -0.15 -6.85 -11.22
CA THR A 66 -0.98 -7.93 -11.80
C THR A 66 -2.27 -8.13 -11.02
N SER A 67 -2.64 -7.22 -10.12
CA SER A 67 -3.76 -7.39 -9.19
C SER A 67 -3.76 -8.75 -8.43
N GLY A 68 -2.57 -9.31 -8.21
CA GLY A 68 -2.39 -10.60 -7.53
C GLY A 68 -2.70 -11.84 -8.36
N MET A 69 -3.04 -11.70 -9.65
CA MET A 69 -3.42 -12.81 -10.51
C MET A 69 -2.24 -13.75 -10.80
N ILE A 70 -1.03 -13.20 -10.90
CA ILE A 70 0.20 -13.98 -11.10
C ILE A 70 1.36 -13.28 -10.37
N PRO A 71 2.31 -14.03 -9.78
CA PRO A 71 3.47 -13.42 -9.14
C PRO A 71 4.31 -12.62 -10.13
N MET A 72 4.46 -11.32 -9.89
CA MET A 72 5.30 -10.42 -10.66
C MET A 72 5.77 -9.26 -9.78
N GLY A 73 6.98 -8.80 -10.02
CA GLY A 73 7.52 -7.56 -9.47
C GLY A 73 8.34 -6.84 -10.53
N ALA A 74 8.54 -5.55 -10.34
CA ALA A 74 9.37 -4.74 -11.20
C ALA A 74 10.15 -3.71 -10.39
N VAL A 75 11.27 -3.27 -10.95
CA VAL A 75 12.03 -2.12 -10.47
C VAL A 75 12.09 -1.12 -11.61
N LEU A 76 11.52 0.06 -11.39
CA LEU A 76 11.62 1.19 -12.28
C LEU A 76 12.84 2.01 -11.87
N ILE A 77 13.73 2.29 -12.79
CA ILE A 77 14.96 3.02 -12.52
C ILE A 77 15.07 4.25 -13.42
N ARG A 78 15.74 5.28 -12.94
CA ARG A 78 16.03 6.49 -13.70
C ARG A 78 17.02 6.19 -14.84
N GLU A 79 16.88 6.88 -15.97
CA GLU A 79 17.64 6.63 -17.20
C GLU A 79 19.16 6.72 -17.00
N ASP A 80 19.64 7.71 -16.25
CA ASP A 80 21.08 7.86 -15.99
C ASP A 80 21.67 6.72 -15.15
N ILE A 81 20.86 6.03 -14.34
CA ILE A 81 21.26 4.82 -13.64
C ILE A 81 21.37 3.65 -14.64
N TYR A 82 20.39 3.52 -15.54
CA TYR A 82 20.43 2.53 -16.62
C TYR A 82 21.66 2.74 -17.51
N ASP A 83 21.91 3.97 -17.94
CA ASP A 83 23.03 4.33 -18.82
C ASP A 83 24.40 3.96 -18.22
N ALA A 84 24.53 4.00 -16.89
CA ALA A 84 25.75 3.60 -16.21
C ALA A 84 26.09 2.11 -16.42
N PHE A 85 25.08 1.24 -16.63
CA PHE A 85 25.27 -0.17 -16.92
C PHE A 85 25.53 -0.44 -18.41
N MET A 86 25.22 0.51 -19.28
CA MET A 86 25.38 0.36 -20.73
C MET A 86 26.77 0.79 -21.23
N GLN A 87 27.67 1.13 -20.29
CA GLN A 87 29.05 1.51 -20.59
C GLN A 87 29.98 0.30 -20.49
N GLY A 88 30.83 0.10 -21.49
CA GLY A 88 31.82 -0.98 -21.47
C GLY A 88 31.98 -1.64 -22.84
N PRO A 89 32.76 -2.75 -22.90
CA PRO A 89 32.91 -3.52 -24.13
C PRO A 89 31.55 -4.11 -24.56
N GLU A 90 31.29 -4.16 -25.85
CA GLU A 90 30.05 -4.68 -26.44
C GLU A 90 29.67 -6.10 -25.97
N GLN A 91 30.65 -6.90 -25.54
CA GLN A 91 30.44 -8.26 -25.03
C GLN A 91 30.33 -8.33 -23.52
N ALA A 92 30.36 -7.20 -22.81
CA ALA A 92 30.19 -7.20 -21.35
C ALA A 92 28.71 -7.45 -20.97
N VAL A 93 28.53 -8.14 -19.86
CA VAL A 93 27.20 -8.24 -19.23
C VAL A 93 26.96 -6.97 -18.44
N GLU A 94 25.98 -6.18 -18.87
CA GLU A 94 25.67 -4.86 -18.29
C GLU A 94 25.26 -4.96 -16.82
N LEU A 95 24.41 -5.94 -16.51
CA LEU A 95 23.97 -6.22 -15.15
C LEU A 95 24.09 -7.71 -14.84
N THR A 96 24.99 -8.08 -13.94
CA THR A 96 25.18 -9.47 -13.53
C THR A 96 24.06 -9.89 -12.56
N HIS A 97 22.93 -10.30 -13.12
CA HIS A 97 21.78 -10.85 -12.42
C HIS A 97 21.23 -12.05 -13.19
N GLY A 98 20.73 -13.08 -12.50
CA GLY A 98 20.21 -14.28 -13.16
C GLY A 98 18.97 -14.04 -14.00
N TYR A 99 18.03 -13.23 -13.53
CA TYR A 99 16.77 -12.84 -14.20
C TYR A 99 15.98 -14.00 -14.82
N THR A 100 16.05 -15.20 -14.24
CA THR A 100 15.53 -16.43 -14.84
C THR A 100 14.07 -16.34 -15.23
N TYR A 101 13.24 -15.69 -14.42
CA TYR A 101 11.81 -15.49 -14.69
C TYR A 101 11.44 -14.08 -15.18
N SER A 102 12.41 -13.18 -15.36
CA SER A 102 12.15 -11.84 -15.87
C SER A 102 11.59 -11.90 -17.29
N GLY A 103 10.63 -11.04 -17.60
CA GLY A 103 9.96 -11.01 -18.89
C GLY A 103 9.05 -12.22 -19.16
N HIS A 104 8.61 -12.94 -18.10
CA HIS A 104 7.72 -14.08 -18.26
C HIS A 104 6.45 -13.67 -19.02
N PRO A 105 6.15 -14.26 -20.20
CA PRO A 105 5.12 -13.74 -21.10
C PRO A 105 3.72 -13.75 -20.51
N ILE A 106 3.37 -14.75 -19.70
CA ILE A 106 2.06 -14.80 -19.03
C ILE A 106 1.95 -13.70 -17.97
N ALA A 107 3.02 -13.44 -17.21
CA ALA A 107 3.04 -12.38 -16.21
C ALA A 107 2.94 -10.99 -16.87
N ALA A 108 3.66 -10.77 -17.98
CA ALA A 108 3.58 -9.54 -18.75
C ALA A 108 2.17 -9.32 -19.34
N ALA A 109 1.56 -10.35 -19.91
CA ALA A 109 0.19 -10.27 -20.43
C ALA A 109 -0.84 -9.96 -19.31
N ALA A 110 -0.70 -10.58 -18.13
CA ALA A 110 -1.54 -10.27 -16.98
C ALA A 110 -1.35 -8.84 -16.48
N ALA A 111 -0.10 -8.34 -16.46
CA ALA A 111 0.18 -6.96 -16.08
C ALA A 111 -0.44 -5.96 -17.06
N LEU A 112 -0.31 -6.17 -18.37
CA LEU A 112 -0.92 -5.30 -19.38
C LEU A 112 -2.44 -5.27 -19.22
N ALA A 113 -3.10 -6.44 -19.15
CA ALA A 113 -4.53 -6.51 -18.92
C ALA A 113 -4.98 -5.83 -17.61
N THR A 114 -4.17 -5.92 -16.56
CA THR A 114 -4.45 -5.24 -15.28
C THR A 114 -4.37 -3.72 -15.45
N LEU A 115 -3.39 -3.20 -16.18
CA LEU A 115 -3.26 -1.77 -16.43
C LEU A 115 -4.43 -1.25 -17.28
N ASP A 116 -4.85 -2.01 -18.30
CA ASP A 116 -6.02 -1.68 -19.13
C ASP A 116 -7.29 -1.56 -18.25
N VAL A 117 -7.55 -2.53 -17.36
CA VAL A 117 -8.69 -2.50 -16.42
C VAL A 117 -8.62 -1.29 -15.48
N TYR A 118 -7.44 -0.95 -14.96
CA TYR A 118 -7.29 0.23 -14.10
C TYR A 118 -7.71 1.51 -14.82
N GLU A 119 -7.35 1.64 -16.09
CA GLU A 119 -7.69 2.80 -16.93
C GLU A 119 -9.17 2.78 -17.34
N GLU A 120 -9.65 1.67 -17.91
CA GLU A 120 -11.01 1.52 -18.44
C GLU A 120 -12.08 1.70 -17.35
N GLU A 121 -11.84 1.16 -16.17
CA GLU A 121 -12.77 1.28 -15.03
C GLU A 121 -12.51 2.50 -14.14
N GLY A 122 -11.45 3.29 -14.40
CA GLY A 122 -11.14 4.50 -13.66
C GLY A 122 -10.83 4.25 -12.17
N LEU A 123 -10.20 3.10 -11.85
CA LEU A 123 -10.09 2.63 -10.47
C LEU A 123 -9.27 3.54 -9.56
N PHE A 124 -8.28 4.25 -10.09
CA PHE A 124 -7.48 5.20 -9.29
C PHE A 124 -8.30 6.47 -8.97
N ALA A 125 -9.14 6.91 -9.91
CA ALA A 125 -10.07 8.01 -9.65
C ALA A 125 -11.13 7.62 -8.64
N ASN A 126 -11.66 6.38 -8.70
CA ASN A 126 -12.57 5.84 -7.69
C ASN A 126 -11.93 5.81 -6.31
N ALA A 127 -10.70 5.33 -6.18
CA ALA A 127 -9.97 5.32 -4.91
C ALA A 127 -9.82 6.73 -4.32
N ARG A 128 -9.48 7.70 -5.16
CA ARG A 128 -9.38 9.12 -4.75
C ARG A 128 -10.72 9.68 -4.30
N ALA A 129 -11.79 9.39 -5.03
CA ALA A 129 -13.13 9.88 -4.70
C ALA A 129 -13.66 9.24 -3.41
N LEU A 130 -13.29 8.00 -3.12
CA LEU A 130 -13.74 7.26 -1.96
C LEU A 130 -12.94 7.58 -0.68
N GLU A 131 -11.73 8.15 -0.78
CA GLU A 131 -10.87 8.48 0.35
C GLU A 131 -11.57 9.31 1.44
N PRO A 132 -12.30 10.41 1.16
CA PRO A 132 -12.97 11.19 2.21
C PRO A 132 -14.06 10.38 2.94
N HIS A 133 -14.75 9.48 2.24
CA HIS A 133 -15.75 8.60 2.85
C HIS A 133 -15.08 7.57 3.75
N PHE A 134 -14.00 6.95 3.28
CA PHE A 134 -13.17 6.02 4.07
C PHE A 134 -12.65 6.69 5.34
N GLU A 135 -12.11 7.92 5.23
CA GLU A 135 -11.62 8.70 6.36
C GLU A 135 -12.74 8.97 7.38
N ALA A 136 -13.91 9.45 6.92
CA ALA A 136 -15.03 9.69 7.80
C ALA A 136 -15.47 8.43 8.56
N ARG A 137 -15.54 7.29 7.87
CA ARG A 137 -15.96 6.01 8.46
C ARG A 137 -14.96 5.46 9.46
N ILE A 138 -13.67 5.47 9.14
CA ILE A 138 -12.65 4.94 10.06
C ILE A 138 -12.54 5.80 11.33
N HIS A 139 -12.59 7.12 11.20
CA HIS A 139 -12.52 8.02 12.36
C HIS A 139 -13.78 8.01 13.21
N ALA A 140 -14.95 7.63 12.66
CA ALA A 140 -16.18 7.43 13.43
C ALA A 140 -16.09 6.25 14.42
N LEU A 141 -15.09 5.40 14.30
CA LEU A 141 -14.85 4.28 15.22
C LEU A 141 -14.13 4.68 16.52
N ARG A 142 -13.70 5.95 16.65
CA ARG A 142 -12.85 6.42 17.76
C ARG A 142 -13.38 6.08 19.14
N ASP A 143 -14.68 6.23 19.36
CA ASP A 143 -15.32 6.01 20.66
C ASP A 143 -16.06 4.66 20.73
N LYS A 144 -15.83 3.77 19.76
CA LYS A 144 -16.52 2.47 19.68
C LYS A 144 -15.77 1.33 20.36
N ALA A 145 -14.48 1.53 20.66
CA ALA A 145 -13.61 0.56 21.28
C ALA A 145 -12.43 1.27 21.96
N PRO A 146 -11.66 0.60 22.82
CA PRO A 146 -10.44 1.14 23.41
C PRO A 146 -9.34 1.26 22.34
N LEU A 147 -9.36 2.36 21.59
CA LEU A 147 -8.40 2.67 20.53
C LEU A 147 -7.38 3.69 21.00
N THR A 148 -6.10 3.45 20.73
CA THR A 148 -5.00 4.36 21.04
C THR A 148 -4.65 5.26 19.87
N ASP A 149 -4.83 4.79 18.63
CA ASP A 149 -4.62 5.56 17.42
C ASP A 149 -5.55 5.14 16.28
N ILE A 150 -5.86 6.11 15.39
CA ILE A 150 -6.58 5.89 14.13
C ILE A 150 -5.88 6.72 13.07
N ARG A 151 -5.53 6.09 11.95
CA ARG A 151 -4.86 6.74 10.83
C ARG A 151 -5.31 6.18 9.49
N ASN A 152 -5.26 7.01 8.46
CA ASN A 152 -5.56 6.62 7.09
C ASN A 152 -4.84 7.50 6.08
N ILE A 153 -4.70 7.00 4.88
CA ILE A 153 -4.30 7.72 3.67
C ILE A 153 -4.75 6.92 2.45
N GLY A 154 -5.40 7.59 1.49
CA GLY A 154 -6.03 6.88 0.37
C GLY A 154 -7.00 5.81 0.86
N LEU A 155 -6.97 4.63 0.25
CA LEU A 155 -7.73 3.46 0.70
C LEU A 155 -6.88 2.52 1.58
N MET A 156 -6.14 3.09 2.51
CA MET A 156 -5.41 2.38 3.56
C MET A 156 -5.72 3.02 4.90
N GLY A 157 -6.01 2.23 5.91
CA GLY A 157 -6.24 2.72 7.26
C GLY A 157 -5.87 1.71 8.31
N ALA A 158 -5.66 2.18 9.52
CA ALA A 158 -5.37 1.33 10.66
C ALA A 158 -5.97 1.88 11.96
N LEU A 159 -6.28 0.95 12.85
CA LEU A 159 -6.73 1.19 14.21
C LEU A 159 -5.73 0.50 15.14
N ASP A 160 -5.12 1.24 16.05
CA ASP A 160 -4.34 0.64 17.13
C ASP A 160 -5.24 0.44 18.34
N LEU A 161 -5.35 -0.80 18.76
CA LEU A 161 -6.11 -1.18 19.95
C LEU A 161 -5.24 -0.97 21.20
N GLU A 162 -5.85 -0.59 22.31
CA GLU A 162 -5.20 -0.69 23.59
C GLU A 162 -4.78 -2.14 23.85
N PRO A 163 -3.51 -2.41 24.20
CA PRO A 163 -3.05 -3.78 24.45
C PRO A 163 -3.88 -4.50 25.51
N ASP A 164 -4.13 -5.80 25.31
CA ASP A 164 -4.78 -6.63 26.31
C ASP A 164 -3.83 -6.86 27.49
N PRO A 165 -4.28 -6.73 28.76
CA PRO A 165 -3.45 -7.00 29.93
C PRO A 165 -2.88 -8.44 29.97
N ALA A 166 -3.54 -9.39 29.32
CA ALA A 166 -3.09 -10.77 29.25
C ALA A 166 -1.96 -11.01 28.23
N GLY A 167 -1.77 -10.08 27.28
CA GLY A 167 -0.67 -10.12 26.32
C GLY A 167 -0.93 -9.35 25.04
N PRO A 168 0.15 -8.98 24.32
CA PRO A 168 0.05 -8.21 23.08
C PRO A 168 -0.66 -9.02 21.98
N GLY A 169 -1.45 -8.34 21.16
CA GLY A 169 -2.17 -8.91 20.02
C GLY A 169 -3.44 -9.70 20.36
N LEU A 170 -3.68 -10.03 21.64
CA LEU A 170 -4.84 -10.86 22.02
C LEU A 170 -6.17 -10.16 21.73
N ARG A 171 -6.25 -8.86 21.95
CA ARG A 171 -7.44 -8.06 21.63
C ARG A 171 -7.67 -8.01 20.11
N ALA A 172 -6.59 -7.82 19.34
CA ALA A 172 -6.66 -7.78 17.88
C ALA A 172 -7.09 -9.12 17.27
N ILE A 173 -6.64 -10.26 17.83
CA ILE A 173 -7.11 -11.60 17.42
C ILE A 173 -8.63 -11.70 17.59
N GLY A 174 -9.17 -11.29 18.74
CA GLY A 174 -10.61 -11.31 18.99
C GLY A 174 -11.39 -10.43 18.01
N VAL A 175 -10.86 -9.25 17.63
CA VAL A 175 -11.48 -8.42 16.60
C VAL A 175 -11.41 -9.09 15.23
N PHE A 176 -10.26 -9.67 14.88
CA PHE A 176 -10.08 -10.38 13.60
C PHE A 176 -11.08 -11.53 13.43
N GLU A 177 -11.23 -12.37 14.45
CA GLU A 177 -12.16 -13.50 14.44
C GLU A 177 -13.62 -13.04 14.28
N ARG A 178 -14.06 -12.04 15.07
CA ARG A 178 -15.42 -11.49 14.97
C ARG A 178 -15.67 -10.77 13.64
N ALA A 179 -14.67 -10.08 13.11
CA ALA A 179 -14.78 -9.46 11.77
C ALA A 179 -15.00 -10.53 10.71
N TRP A 180 -14.25 -11.65 10.79
CA TRP A 180 -14.43 -12.79 9.89
C TRP A 180 -15.83 -13.40 10.01
N GLU A 181 -16.32 -13.63 11.22
CA GLU A 181 -17.68 -14.12 11.47
C GLU A 181 -18.77 -13.17 10.95
N ALA A 182 -18.50 -11.84 10.97
CA ALA A 182 -19.37 -10.82 10.41
C ALA A 182 -19.26 -10.68 8.88
N GLY A 183 -18.46 -11.52 8.21
CA GLY A 183 -18.24 -11.50 6.76
C GLY A 183 -17.18 -10.50 6.29
N GLY A 184 -16.43 -9.89 7.20
CA GLY A 184 -15.35 -8.95 6.90
C GLY A 184 -13.97 -9.60 6.97
N VAL A 185 -13.05 -9.15 6.11
CA VAL A 185 -11.64 -9.54 6.16
C VAL A 185 -10.80 -8.33 6.54
N VAL A 186 -10.15 -8.41 7.69
CA VAL A 186 -9.20 -7.40 8.16
C VAL A 186 -7.81 -8.03 8.30
N ARG A 187 -6.77 -7.22 8.33
CA ARG A 187 -5.42 -7.68 8.67
C ARG A 187 -5.09 -7.24 10.08
N MET A 188 -4.42 -8.09 10.84
CA MET A 188 -3.84 -7.73 12.13
C MET A 188 -2.31 -7.76 12.09
N THR A 189 -1.68 -6.87 12.84
CA THR A 189 -0.23 -6.82 13.10
C THR A 189 -0.02 -6.34 14.53
N GLY A 190 0.33 -7.26 15.44
CA GLY A 190 0.31 -6.94 16.88
C GLY A 190 -1.08 -6.49 17.30
N ASP A 191 -1.18 -5.33 17.95
CA ASP A 191 -2.45 -4.74 18.38
C ASP A 191 -3.10 -3.82 17.33
N THR A 192 -2.59 -3.81 16.10
CA THR A 192 -3.10 -3.01 14.99
C THR A 192 -4.05 -3.81 14.10
N ILE A 193 -5.22 -3.26 13.81
CA ILE A 193 -6.13 -3.72 12.75
C ILE A 193 -5.95 -2.82 11.53
N ALA A 194 -5.54 -3.40 10.41
CA ALA A 194 -5.34 -2.68 9.16
C ALA A 194 -6.42 -3.02 8.13
N LEU A 195 -6.84 -1.99 7.39
CA LEU A 195 -7.89 -2.01 6.38
C LEU A 195 -7.31 -1.58 5.03
N CYS A 196 -7.69 -2.29 3.99
CA CYS A 196 -7.20 -2.03 2.63
C CYS A 196 -8.24 -2.54 1.62
N PRO A 197 -9.41 -1.88 1.47
CA PRO A 197 -10.47 -2.32 0.59
C PRO A 197 -10.00 -2.36 -0.87
N PRO A 198 -10.61 -3.19 -1.74
CA PRO A 198 -10.34 -3.19 -3.18
C PRO A 198 -10.57 -1.80 -3.81
N LEU A 199 -9.82 -1.48 -4.88
CA LEU A 199 -9.98 -0.19 -5.58
C LEU A 199 -11.35 -0.03 -6.24
N ILE A 200 -12.03 -1.13 -6.53
CA ILE A 200 -13.39 -1.18 -7.14
C ILE A 200 -14.52 -0.97 -6.11
N THR A 201 -14.20 -0.93 -4.82
CA THR A 201 -15.19 -0.80 -3.74
C THR A 201 -16.10 0.40 -3.97
N LYS A 202 -17.40 0.20 -3.76
CA LYS A 202 -18.43 1.23 -3.80
C LYS A 202 -18.71 1.80 -2.40
N PRO A 203 -19.34 2.98 -2.30
CA PRO A 203 -19.65 3.58 -1.00
C PRO A 203 -20.48 2.68 -0.08
N ASP A 204 -21.50 2.00 -0.60
CA ASP A 204 -22.37 1.09 0.15
C ASP A 204 -21.62 -0.18 0.63
N GLU A 205 -20.72 -0.70 -0.17
CA GLU A 205 -19.84 -1.82 0.21
C GLU A 205 -18.85 -1.40 1.30
N LEU A 206 -18.33 -0.18 1.19
CA LEU A 206 -17.46 0.41 2.22
C LEU A 206 -18.21 0.59 3.54
N ASP A 207 -19.45 1.08 3.49
CA ASP A 207 -20.32 1.22 4.66
C ASP A 207 -20.58 -0.14 5.33
N ALA A 208 -20.91 -1.16 4.54
CA ALA A 208 -21.13 -2.52 5.04
C ALA A 208 -19.87 -3.10 5.72
N MET A 209 -18.68 -2.84 5.16
CA MET A 209 -17.39 -3.23 5.75
C MET A 209 -17.20 -2.58 7.13
N PHE A 210 -17.43 -1.26 7.24
CA PHE A 210 -17.26 -0.54 8.49
C PHE A 210 -18.33 -0.91 9.53
N ASP A 211 -19.57 -1.16 9.12
CA ASP A 211 -20.63 -1.65 10.02
C ASP A 211 -20.28 -3.03 10.59
N GLY A 212 -19.68 -3.90 9.76
CA GLY A 212 -19.15 -5.20 10.20
C GLY A 212 -18.02 -5.04 11.22
N LEU A 213 -17.09 -4.13 10.95
CA LEU A 213 -15.97 -3.84 11.85
C LEU A 213 -16.45 -3.21 13.17
N GLU A 214 -17.42 -2.28 13.14
CA GLU A 214 -17.99 -1.70 14.35
C GLU A 214 -18.61 -2.78 15.25
N ARG A 215 -19.35 -3.74 14.67
CA ARG A 215 -19.87 -4.87 15.43
C ARG A 215 -18.76 -5.75 16.02
N ALA A 216 -17.68 -5.97 15.27
CA ALA A 216 -16.53 -6.73 15.75
C ALA A 216 -15.79 -6.04 16.90
N LEU A 217 -15.70 -4.72 16.86
CA LEU A 217 -15.10 -3.89 17.90
C LEU A 217 -15.97 -3.82 19.18
N ALA A 218 -17.29 -3.85 19.07
CA ALA A 218 -18.19 -3.80 20.21
C ALA A 218 -18.05 -5.00 21.18
N GLY A 219 -17.35 -6.04 20.79
CA GLY A 219 -17.11 -7.25 21.61
C GLY A 219 -15.82 -7.24 22.43
N ILE A 220 -15.08 -6.11 22.52
CA ILE A 220 -13.79 -6.03 23.22
C ILE A 220 -13.81 -5.02 24.37
#